data_ce2b3f8fba72c27391fe249db9570be1
#
_entry.id   ce2b3f8fba72c27391fe249db9570be1
#
_cell.length_a   1.000
_cell.length_b   1.000
_cell.length_c   1.000
_cell.angle_alpha   90.00
_cell.angle_beta   90.00
_cell.angle_gamma   90.00
#
_symmetry.space_group_name_H-M   'P 1'
#
loop_
_entity.id
_entity.type
_entity.pdbx_description
1 polymer ?
#
loop_
_entity_poly.entity_id
_entity_poly.type
_entity_poly.pdbx_seq_one_letter_code
_entity_poly.pdbx_strand_id
1 'polypeptide(L)'
;MPGVKDRIALVTGAGSADGIGLAIARALLDAGARVAITATTGRIHDRLADLGAAPGCAFAATADLTDPAQVARLLAEVEAALGPVDILVNNAGMVQSGHDQPGAPLHDTEDDAWAHGIAINLTTVFLMTRAVLPGMRARGYGRIVQMSSVTGPVVGIGGSATYAAAKAGILGMARSLAIENGAHGITVNCIGPGWIQTASSTEAEIIAGHHTPAGRPGRPAEVAHAALFLAAEEASYVTGQLIVVDGGNTVQEYKVTL
;
A
#
# COMPACT_ATOMS: atom_id res chain seq x y z
N MET A 1 10.72 -17.58 11.44
CA MET A 1 9.93 -17.04 10.31
C MET A 1 9.03 -15.96 10.87
N PRO A 2 8.76 -14.87 10.15
CA PRO A 2 7.84 -13.84 10.64
C PRO A 2 6.49 -14.45 11.01
N GLY A 3 5.87 -13.97 12.09
CA GLY A 3 4.61 -14.48 12.64
C GLY A 3 3.37 -14.10 11.81
N VAL A 4 3.37 -14.45 10.50
CA VAL A 4 2.22 -14.30 9.58
C VAL A 4 1.66 -15.65 9.13
N LYS A 5 2.21 -16.76 9.63
CA LYS A 5 1.78 -18.09 9.23
C LYS A 5 0.30 -18.30 9.55
N ASP A 6 -0.44 -18.87 8.59
CA ASP A 6 -1.88 -19.14 8.64
C ASP A 6 -2.78 -17.88 8.77
N ARG A 7 -2.21 -16.66 8.83
CA ARG A 7 -2.95 -15.40 8.82
C ARG A 7 -3.53 -15.11 7.44
N ILE A 8 -4.66 -14.46 7.41
CA ILE A 8 -5.33 -14.06 6.16
C ILE A 8 -4.98 -12.62 5.85
N ALA A 9 -4.29 -12.42 4.73
CA ALA A 9 -3.86 -11.12 4.25
C ALA A 9 -4.66 -10.70 3.01
N LEU A 10 -5.12 -9.44 2.99
CA LEU A 10 -5.71 -8.78 1.81
C LEU A 10 -4.78 -7.67 1.35
N VAL A 11 -4.27 -7.80 0.11
CA VAL A 11 -3.38 -6.82 -0.52
C VAL A 11 -4.11 -6.14 -1.67
N THR A 12 -4.27 -4.82 -1.58
CA THR A 12 -4.90 -4.01 -2.63
C THR A 12 -3.89 -3.52 -3.65
N GLY A 13 -4.31 -3.28 -4.90
CA GLY A 13 -3.45 -2.73 -5.94
C GLY A 13 -2.36 -3.69 -6.42
N ALA A 14 -2.63 -4.99 -6.47
CA ALA A 14 -1.67 -6.02 -6.87
C ALA A 14 -1.72 -6.39 -8.37
N GLY A 15 -2.30 -5.54 -9.22
CA GLY A 15 -2.55 -5.85 -10.64
C GLY A 15 -1.32 -5.77 -11.57
N SER A 16 -0.19 -5.18 -11.14
CA SER A 16 1.05 -5.12 -11.93
C SER A 16 1.97 -6.29 -11.61
N ALA A 17 2.56 -6.92 -12.63
CA ALA A 17 3.50 -8.04 -12.46
C ALA A 17 4.77 -7.62 -11.68
N ASP A 18 5.27 -6.41 -11.94
CA ASP A 18 6.46 -5.85 -11.30
C ASP A 18 6.10 -4.79 -10.25
N GLY A 19 4.86 -4.85 -9.72
CA GLY A 19 4.37 -3.86 -8.76
C GLY A 19 4.67 -4.23 -7.31
N ILE A 20 4.67 -3.21 -6.44
CA ILE A 20 4.87 -3.36 -5.00
C ILE A 20 3.80 -4.29 -4.40
N GLY A 21 2.53 -4.17 -4.83
CA GLY A 21 1.43 -4.98 -4.30
C GLY A 21 1.62 -6.48 -4.53
N LEU A 22 2.03 -6.90 -5.73
CA LEU A 22 2.29 -8.31 -6.02
C LEU A 22 3.52 -8.81 -5.26
N ALA A 23 4.57 -7.99 -5.14
CA ALA A 23 5.76 -8.35 -4.37
C ALA A 23 5.42 -8.56 -2.87
N ILE A 24 4.54 -7.73 -2.30
CA ILE A 24 4.05 -7.89 -0.92
C ILE A 24 3.22 -9.18 -0.79
N ALA A 25 2.30 -9.41 -1.74
CA ALA A 25 1.48 -10.62 -1.74
C ALA A 25 2.34 -11.89 -1.75
N ARG A 26 3.38 -11.93 -2.60
CA ARG A 26 4.34 -13.03 -2.66
C ARG A 26 5.10 -13.19 -1.35
N ALA A 27 5.66 -12.12 -0.78
CA ALA A 27 6.41 -12.19 0.46
C ALA A 27 5.56 -12.72 1.64
N LEU A 28 4.28 -12.32 1.72
CA LEU A 28 3.33 -12.82 2.72
C LEU A 28 3.01 -14.31 2.49
N LEU A 29 2.79 -14.71 1.23
CA LEU A 29 2.51 -16.09 0.86
C LEU A 29 3.71 -17.00 1.19
N ASP A 30 4.93 -16.59 0.82
CA ASP A 30 6.17 -17.33 1.09
C ASP A 30 6.45 -17.46 2.59
N ALA A 31 5.97 -16.51 3.40
CA ALA A 31 6.01 -16.55 4.85
C ALA A 31 4.89 -17.40 5.49
N GLY A 32 4.02 -18.01 4.67
CA GLY A 32 2.97 -18.95 5.11
C GLY A 32 1.61 -18.29 5.40
N ALA A 33 1.39 -17.04 5.00
CA ALA A 33 0.06 -16.44 5.04
C ALA A 33 -0.83 -16.98 3.90
N ARG A 34 -2.15 -16.89 4.07
CA ARG A 34 -3.13 -17.04 2.97
C ARG A 34 -3.45 -15.65 2.44
N VAL A 35 -3.39 -15.47 1.11
CA VAL A 35 -3.33 -14.13 0.54
C VAL A 35 -4.45 -13.89 -0.47
N ALA A 36 -5.26 -12.86 -0.22
CA ALA A 36 -6.17 -12.29 -1.20
C ALA A 36 -5.53 -11.07 -1.88
N ILE A 37 -5.70 -10.96 -3.19
CA ILE A 37 -5.23 -9.83 -3.99
C ILE A 37 -6.37 -9.17 -4.77
N THR A 38 -6.34 -7.86 -4.93
CA THR A 38 -7.32 -7.14 -5.73
C THR A 38 -6.70 -6.06 -6.62
N ALA A 39 -7.35 -5.82 -7.74
CA ALA A 39 -7.13 -4.69 -8.65
C ALA A 39 -8.45 -4.34 -9.34
N THR A 40 -8.46 -3.24 -10.10
CA THR A 40 -9.66 -2.77 -10.83
C THR A 40 -9.97 -3.59 -12.08
N THR A 41 -9.04 -4.38 -12.61
CA THR A 41 -9.18 -5.11 -13.87
C THR A 41 -8.93 -6.60 -13.75
N GLY A 42 -9.44 -7.39 -14.71
CA GLY A 42 -9.31 -8.85 -14.76
C GLY A 42 -7.87 -9.39 -14.79
N ARG A 43 -6.86 -8.56 -15.09
CA ARG A 43 -5.44 -8.95 -15.00
C ARG A 43 -5.01 -9.44 -13.60
N ILE A 44 -5.83 -9.19 -12.58
CA ILE A 44 -5.56 -9.71 -11.24
C ILE A 44 -5.58 -11.24 -11.19
N HIS A 45 -6.33 -11.89 -12.08
CA HIS A 45 -6.35 -13.35 -12.18
C HIS A 45 -5.05 -13.91 -12.76
N ASP A 46 -4.40 -13.16 -13.66
CA ASP A 46 -3.06 -13.53 -14.13
C ASP A 46 -2.06 -13.42 -12.97
N ARG A 47 -2.20 -12.40 -12.14
CA ARG A 47 -1.36 -12.20 -10.93
C ARG A 47 -1.57 -13.31 -9.91
N LEU A 48 -2.78 -13.82 -9.79
CA LEU A 48 -3.05 -15.00 -8.97
C LEU A 48 -2.29 -16.23 -9.49
N ALA A 49 -2.29 -16.43 -10.80
CA ALA A 49 -1.52 -17.50 -11.42
C ALA A 49 -0.01 -17.32 -11.19
N ASP A 50 0.51 -16.11 -11.34
CA ASP A 50 1.93 -15.79 -11.10
C ASP A 50 2.36 -16.07 -9.66
N LEU A 51 1.48 -15.99 -8.68
CA LEU A 51 1.80 -16.35 -7.29
C LEU A 51 2.10 -17.84 -7.14
N GLY A 52 1.53 -18.71 -7.97
CA GLY A 52 1.78 -20.15 -7.92
C GLY A 52 1.38 -20.79 -6.59
N ALA A 53 0.38 -20.22 -5.92
CA ALA A 53 -0.05 -20.66 -4.59
C ALA A 53 -0.69 -22.05 -4.63
N ALA A 54 -0.53 -22.81 -3.54
CA ALA A 54 -1.27 -24.05 -3.33
C ALA A 54 -2.79 -23.77 -3.29
N PRO A 55 -3.63 -24.75 -3.68
CA PRO A 55 -5.08 -24.60 -3.61
C PRO A 55 -5.55 -24.15 -2.22
N GLY A 56 -6.42 -23.11 -2.19
CA GLY A 56 -6.94 -22.54 -0.96
C GLY A 56 -5.98 -21.61 -0.20
N CYS A 57 -4.77 -21.34 -0.73
CA CYS A 57 -3.81 -20.41 -0.11
C CYS A 57 -3.84 -19.02 -0.71
N ALA A 58 -4.45 -18.84 -1.90
CA ALA A 58 -4.60 -17.53 -2.50
C ALA A 58 -5.96 -17.35 -3.17
N PHE A 59 -6.40 -16.09 -3.27
CA PHE A 59 -7.66 -15.68 -3.88
C PHE A 59 -7.48 -14.34 -4.62
N ALA A 60 -8.23 -14.12 -5.69
CA ALA A 60 -8.22 -12.86 -6.42
C ALA A 60 -9.62 -12.42 -6.81
N ALA A 61 -9.89 -11.14 -6.66
CA ALA A 61 -11.13 -10.52 -7.13
C ALA A 61 -10.87 -9.11 -7.65
N THR A 62 -11.70 -8.67 -8.60
CA THR A 62 -11.69 -7.29 -9.08
C THR A 62 -12.57 -6.42 -8.20
N ALA A 63 -12.11 -5.20 -7.90
CA ALA A 63 -12.93 -4.19 -7.23
C ALA A 63 -12.44 -2.78 -7.55
N ASP A 64 -13.38 -1.86 -7.76
CA ASP A 64 -13.15 -0.43 -7.63
C ASP A 64 -13.28 -0.06 -6.14
N LEU A 65 -12.16 0.28 -5.53
CA LEU A 65 -12.11 0.58 -4.10
C LEU A 65 -12.61 1.99 -3.75
N THR A 66 -12.98 2.79 -4.74
CA THR A 66 -13.66 4.07 -4.54
C THR A 66 -15.18 3.87 -4.33
N ASP A 67 -15.70 2.68 -4.65
CA ASP A 67 -17.10 2.30 -4.48
C ASP A 67 -17.30 1.46 -3.20
N PRO A 68 -18.03 1.98 -2.19
CA PRO A 68 -18.29 1.26 -0.95
C PRO A 68 -18.98 -0.09 -1.12
N ALA A 69 -19.85 -0.23 -2.15
CA ALA A 69 -20.55 -1.49 -2.41
C ALA A 69 -19.60 -2.57 -2.93
N GLN A 70 -18.65 -2.19 -3.79
CA GLN A 70 -17.63 -3.11 -4.28
C GLN A 70 -16.62 -3.48 -3.19
N VAL A 71 -16.28 -2.56 -2.28
CA VAL A 71 -15.46 -2.86 -1.09
C VAL A 71 -16.15 -3.90 -0.20
N ALA A 72 -17.44 -3.73 0.09
CA ALA A 72 -18.21 -4.67 0.90
C ALA A 72 -18.30 -6.06 0.24
N ARG A 73 -18.55 -6.12 -1.07
CA ARG A 73 -18.56 -7.35 -1.87
C ARG A 73 -17.20 -8.03 -1.84
N LEU A 74 -16.11 -7.30 -2.11
CA LEU A 74 -14.74 -7.83 -2.06
C LEU A 74 -14.43 -8.48 -0.71
N LEU A 75 -14.76 -7.80 0.39
CA LEU A 75 -14.51 -8.34 1.72
C LEU A 75 -15.28 -9.64 1.95
N ALA A 76 -16.57 -9.70 1.58
CA ALA A 76 -17.37 -10.88 1.71
C ALA A 76 -16.84 -12.06 0.87
N GLU A 77 -16.38 -11.82 -0.37
CA GLU A 77 -15.76 -12.82 -1.23
C GLU A 77 -14.45 -13.36 -0.64
N VAL A 78 -13.59 -12.47 -0.09
CA VAL A 78 -12.34 -12.86 0.57
C VAL A 78 -12.62 -13.69 1.83
N GLU A 79 -13.58 -13.27 2.66
CA GLU A 79 -13.94 -14.00 3.88
C GLU A 79 -14.55 -15.37 3.59
N ALA A 80 -15.34 -15.49 2.53
CA ALA A 80 -15.88 -16.76 2.07
C ALA A 80 -14.80 -17.71 1.53
N ALA A 81 -13.79 -17.19 0.82
CA ALA A 81 -12.73 -17.98 0.19
C ALA A 81 -11.62 -18.38 1.15
N LEU A 82 -11.19 -17.45 2.00
CA LEU A 82 -10.00 -17.62 2.85
C LEU A 82 -10.30 -17.53 4.35
N GLY A 83 -11.36 -16.83 4.74
CA GLY A 83 -11.70 -16.51 6.12
C GLY A 83 -11.47 -15.05 6.48
N PRO A 84 -11.66 -14.66 7.75
CA PRO A 84 -11.65 -13.28 8.18
C PRO A 84 -10.26 -12.64 8.03
N VAL A 85 -10.20 -11.41 7.50
CA VAL A 85 -8.96 -10.68 7.21
C VAL A 85 -8.24 -10.29 8.50
N ASP A 86 -7.02 -10.78 8.69
CA ASP A 86 -6.12 -10.46 9.81
C ASP A 86 -5.11 -9.37 9.45
N ILE A 87 -4.71 -9.30 8.19
CA ILE A 87 -3.72 -8.37 7.67
C ILE A 87 -4.32 -7.62 6.48
N LEU A 88 -4.36 -6.30 6.55
CA LEU A 88 -4.74 -5.44 5.42
C LEU A 88 -3.52 -4.66 4.95
N VAL A 89 -3.16 -4.81 3.67
CA VAL A 89 -2.17 -3.95 3.02
C VAL A 89 -2.88 -3.06 2.01
N ASN A 90 -3.07 -1.80 2.36
CA ASN A 90 -3.60 -0.77 1.48
C ASN A 90 -2.48 -0.24 0.58
N ASN A 91 -2.28 -0.90 -0.56
CA ASN A 91 -1.27 -0.52 -1.54
C ASN A 91 -1.88 0.13 -2.80
N ALA A 92 -3.18 -0.01 -3.04
CA ALA A 92 -3.85 0.66 -4.15
C ALA A 92 -3.65 2.18 -4.08
N GLY A 93 -3.36 2.80 -5.21
CA GLY A 93 -3.12 4.23 -5.35
C GLY A 93 -1.89 4.50 -6.22
N MET A 94 -1.93 5.56 -7.00
CA MET A 94 -0.81 5.98 -7.86
C MET A 94 -0.90 7.47 -8.22
N VAL A 95 0.20 8.02 -8.71
CA VAL A 95 0.27 9.42 -9.17
C VAL A 95 -0.51 9.62 -10.48
N GLN A 96 -0.51 8.60 -11.35
CA GLN A 96 -0.81 8.72 -12.78
C GLN A 96 -2.03 7.92 -13.20
N SER A 97 -3.08 7.85 -12.42
CA SER A 97 -4.19 6.98 -12.77
C SER A 97 -5.34 7.71 -13.46
N GLY A 98 -5.42 7.51 -14.77
CA GLY A 98 -6.68 7.68 -15.50
C GLY A 98 -7.20 9.10 -15.67
N HIS A 99 -6.42 10.12 -15.35
CA HIS A 99 -6.74 11.53 -15.61
C HIS A 99 -5.74 12.10 -16.59
N ASP A 100 -6.19 12.95 -17.53
CA ASP A 100 -5.36 13.56 -18.57
C ASP A 100 -4.30 14.54 -18.02
N GLN A 101 -4.42 14.95 -16.76
CA GLN A 101 -3.47 15.80 -16.05
C GLN A 101 -2.90 15.09 -14.80
N PRO A 102 -1.89 14.24 -14.94
CA PRO A 102 -1.33 13.47 -13.81
C PRO A 102 -0.54 14.31 -12.80
N GLY A 103 -0.21 15.56 -13.12
CA GLY A 103 0.48 16.49 -12.22
C GLY A 103 0.48 17.90 -12.82
N ALA A 104 0.04 18.88 -12.02
CA ALA A 104 0.03 20.30 -12.39
C ALA A 104 0.35 21.15 -11.15
N PRO A 105 0.88 22.39 -11.32
CA PRO A 105 0.90 23.36 -10.23
C PRO A 105 -0.49 23.52 -9.63
N LEU A 106 -0.59 23.74 -8.32
CA LEU A 106 -1.89 23.74 -7.63
C LEU A 106 -2.88 24.75 -8.21
N HIS A 107 -2.40 25.90 -8.66
CA HIS A 107 -3.27 26.94 -9.26
C HIS A 107 -3.84 26.56 -10.65
N ASP A 108 -3.30 25.53 -11.29
CA ASP A 108 -3.77 24.97 -12.56
C ASP A 108 -4.46 23.60 -12.37
N THR A 109 -4.60 23.13 -11.12
CA THR A 109 -5.23 21.83 -10.84
C THR A 109 -6.74 21.99 -10.89
N GLU A 110 -7.40 21.24 -11.77
CA GLU A 110 -8.85 21.20 -11.88
C GLU A 110 -9.50 20.51 -10.66
N ASP A 111 -10.72 20.93 -10.29
CA ASP A 111 -11.43 20.40 -9.12
C ASP A 111 -11.68 18.89 -9.22
N ASP A 112 -11.99 18.39 -10.41
CA ASP A 112 -12.22 16.96 -10.66
C ASP A 112 -10.92 16.14 -10.59
N ALA A 113 -9.78 16.70 -11.06
CA ALA A 113 -8.48 16.09 -10.93
C ALA A 113 -8.06 15.97 -9.44
N TRP A 114 -8.34 17.02 -8.66
CA TRP A 114 -8.15 16.99 -7.21
C TRP A 114 -9.02 15.91 -6.56
N ALA A 115 -10.35 15.93 -6.83
CA ALA A 115 -11.29 14.98 -6.25
C ALA A 115 -10.94 13.54 -6.61
N HIS A 116 -10.58 13.27 -7.88
CA HIS A 116 -10.14 11.96 -8.34
C HIS A 116 -8.86 11.52 -7.64
N GLY A 117 -7.84 12.37 -7.57
CA GLY A 117 -6.57 12.05 -6.91
C GLY A 117 -6.72 11.71 -5.44
N ILE A 118 -7.58 12.43 -4.71
CA ILE A 118 -7.94 12.11 -3.32
C ILE A 118 -8.72 10.79 -3.26
N ALA A 119 -9.68 10.58 -4.16
CA ALA A 119 -10.49 9.36 -4.17
C ALA A 119 -9.64 8.10 -4.30
N ILE A 120 -8.76 8.04 -5.29
CA ILE A 120 -7.97 6.83 -5.58
C ILE A 120 -6.81 6.60 -4.59
N ASN A 121 -6.30 7.64 -3.91
CA ASN A 121 -5.15 7.51 -3.01
C ASN A 121 -5.52 7.51 -1.52
N LEU A 122 -6.57 8.23 -1.11
CA LEU A 122 -6.93 8.38 0.31
C LEU A 122 -8.29 7.75 0.63
N THR A 123 -9.33 8.00 -0.19
CA THR A 123 -10.68 7.46 0.08
C THR A 123 -10.69 5.93 0.00
N THR A 124 -9.96 5.33 -0.96
CA THR A 124 -9.80 3.87 -1.05
C THR A 124 -9.23 3.28 0.24
N VAL A 125 -8.20 3.91 0.80
CA VAL A 125 -7.57 3.50 2.06
C VAL A 125 -8.54 3.59 3.23
N PHE A 126 -9.31 4.68 3.30
CA PHE A 126 -10.36 4.86 4.30
C PHE A 126 -11.43 3.77 4.19
N LEU A 127 -11.98 3.52 3.00
CA LEU A 127 -13.05 2.56 2.80
C LEU A 127 -12.64 1.13 3.16
N MET A 128 -11.46 0.70 2.70
CA MET A 128 -10.93 -0.63 3.01
C MET A 128 -10.65 -0.80 4.50
N THR A 129 -10.01 0.19 5.12
CA THR A 129 -9.70 0.16 6.56
C THR A 129 -10.97 0.10 7.39
N ARG A 130 -11.96 0.95 7.07
CA ARG A 130 -13.27 0.96 7.74
C ARG A 130 -13.99 -0.38 7.62
N ALA A 131 -13.87 -1.06 6.48
CA ALA A 131 -14.55 -2.33 6.25
C ALA A 131 -13.98 -3.48 7.09
N VAL A 132 -12.65 -3.57 7.28
CA VAL A 132 -12.02 -4.67 8.02
C VAL A 132 -11.99 -4.47 9.54
N LEU A 133 -11.97 -3.21 10.00
CA LEU A 133 -11.80 -2.87 11.43
C LEU A 133 -12.81 -3.55 12.37
N PRO A 134 -14.14 -3.62 12.07
CA PRO A 134 -15.10 -4.27 12.97
C PRO A 134 -14.74 -5.73 13.25
N GLY A 135 -14.37 -6.48 12.22
CA GLY A 135 -13.96 -7.89 12.34
C GLY A 135 -12.64 -8.04 13.11
N MET A 136 -11.64 -7.20 12.84
CA MET A 136 -10.37 -7.19 13.56
C MET A 136 -10.58 -6.87 15.07
N ARG A 137 -11.40 -5.85 15.38
CA ARG A 137 -11.73 -5.50 16.77
C ARG A 137 -12.44 -6.63 17.52
N ALA A 138 -13.40 -7.29 16.88
CA ALA A 138 -14.13 -8.42 17.48
C ALA A 138 -13.21 -9.61 17.82
N ARG A 139 -12.14 -9.81 17.02
CA ARG A 139 -11.15 -10.88 17.25
C ARG A 139 -9.96 -10.46 18.13
N GLY A 140 -9.82 -9.19 18.45
CA GLY A 140 -8.68 -8.66 19.22
C GLY A 140 -7.34 -8.78 18.48
N TYR A 141 -7.35 -8.75 17.14
CA TYR A 141 -6.16 -8.87 16.31
C TYR A 141 -6.32 -8.17 14.96
N GLY A 142 -5.31 -7.44 14.55
CA GLY A 142 -5.21 -6.84 13.22
C GLY A 142 -3.84 -6.24 12.94
N ARG A 143 -3.43 -6.32 11.67
CA ARG A 143 -2.23 -5.64 11.15
C ARG A 143 -2.64 -4.84 9.92
N ILE A 144 -2.53 -3.52 10.00
CA ILE A 144 -2.89 -2.63 8.89
C ILE A 144 -1.63 -1.91 8.44
N VAL A 145 -1.22 -2.17 7.21
CA VAL A 145 -0.07 -1.56 6.55
C VAL A 145 -0.57 -0.64 5.44
N GLN A 146 -0.30 0.66 5.59
CA GLN A 146 -0.73 1.69 4.65
C GLN A 146 0.44 2.07 3.74
N MET A 147 0.26 1.94 2.42
CA MET A 147 1.26 2.43 1.47
C MET A 147 1.12 3.93 1.30
N SER A 148 1.92 4.67 2.07
CA SER A 148 2.09 6.12 1.92
C SER A 148 3.13 6.42 0.84
N SER A 149 3.99 7.38 1.06
CA SER A 149 5.12 7.77 0.23
C SER A 149 6.09 8.60 1.08
N VAL A 150 7.31 8.81 0.61
CA VAL A 150 8.14 9.91 1.12
C VAL A 150 7.58 11.27 0.69
N THR A 151 6.95 11.33 -0.51
CA THR A 151 6.27 12.54 -1.01
C THR A 151 5.00 12.81 -0.22
N GLY A 152 4.93 13.96 0.37
CA GLY A 152 3.88 14.42 1.28
C GLY A 152 4.32 14.35 2.74
N PRO A 153 4.52 13.17 3.34
CA PRO A 153 4.95 13.08 4.74
C PRO A 153 6.34 13.61 5.05
N VAL A 154 7.29 13.52 4.12
CA VAL A 154 8.72 13.82 4.37
C VAL A 154 9.25 14.88 3.41
N VAL A 155 8.96 14.76 2.10
CA VAL A 155 9.42 15.67 1.06
C VAL A 155 8.27 16.12 0.18
N GLY A 156 8.51 17.14 -0.67
CA GLY A 156 7.56 17.61 -1.68
C GLY A 156 8.14 17.48 -3.09
N ILE A 157 7.25 17.35 -4.08
CA ILE A 157 7.56 17.41 -5.51
C ILE A 157 6.63 18.45 -6.13
N GLY A 158 7.19 19.39 -6.93
CA GLY A 158 6.39 20.36 -7.66
C GLY A 158 5.36 19.68 -8.58
N GLY A 159 4.14 20.20 -8.64
CA GLY A 159 3.06 19.60 -9.41
C GLY A 159 2.38 18.36 -8.80
N SER A 160 2.75 17.96 -7.59
CA SER A 160 2.21 16.74 -6.94
C SER A 160 1.39 17.05 -5.68
N ALA A 161 0.80 18.24 -5.57
CA ALA A 161 0.11 18.68 -4.35
C ALA A 161 -1.03 17.74 -3.92
N THR A 162 -1.86 17.30 -4.85
CA THR A 162 -2.96 16.35 -4.59
C THR A 162 -2.45 15.01 -4.04
N TYR A 163 -1.45 14.45 -4.69
CA TYR A 163 -0.82 13.19 -4.25
C TYR A 163 -0.16 13.35 -2.87
N ALA A 164 0.61 14.44 -2.68
CA ALA A 164 1.26 14.73 -1.42
C ALA A 164 0.26 14.89 -0.27
N ALA A 165 -0.85 15.61 -0.51
CA ALA A 165 -1.93 15.76 0.47
C ALA A 165 -2.55 14.41 0.84
N ALA A 166 -2.85 13.55 -0.15
CA ALA A 166 -3.40 12.22 0.09
C ALA A 166 -2.43 11.34 0.89
N LYS A 167 -1.15 11.30 0.51
CA LYS A 167 -0.15 10.45 1.17
C LYS A 167 0.21 10.94 2.58
N ALA A 168 0.22 12.25 2.82
CA ALA A 168 0.32 12.82 4.17
C ALA A 168 -0.94 12.54 5.00
N GLY A 169 -2.12 12.62 4.39
CA GLY A 169 -3.41 12.28 5.03
C GLY A 169 -3.45 10.82 5.51
N ILE A 170 -2.90 9.88 4.75
CA ILE A 170 -2.76 8.47 5.16
C ILE A 170 -1.98 8.35 6.47
N LEU A 171 -0.84 9.05 6.60
CA LEU A 171 -0.05 9.03 7.83
C LEU A 171 -0.81 9.63 9.02
N GLY A 172 -1.50 10.75 8.80
CA GLY A 172 -2.36 11.37 9.83
C GLY A 172 -3.45 10.42 10.30
N MET A 173 -4.15 9.77 9.37
CA MET A 173 -5.18 8.77 9.65
C MET A 173 -4.60 7.55 10.40
N ALA A 174 -3.43 7.05 9.99
CA ALA A 174 -2.80 5.90 10.64
C ALA A 174 -2.47 6.16 12.11
N ARG A 175 -2.02 7.37 12.47
CA ARG A 175 -1.74 7.77 13.85
C ARG A 175 -3.01 7.76 14.73
N SER A 176 -4.11 8.32 14.22
CA SER A 176 -5.40 8.29 14.93
C SER A 176 -5.90 6.86 15.11
N LEU A 177 -5.87 6.06 14.07
CA LEU A 177 -6.29 4.66 14.10
C LEU A 177 -5.43 3.80 15.05
N ALA A 178 -4.13 4.07 15.14
CA ALA A 178 -3.23 3.39 16.07
C ALA A 178 -3.64 3.63 17.53
N ILE A 179 -4.03 4.86 17.88
CA ILE A 179 -4.53 5.22 19.22
C ILE A 179 -5.88 4.56 19.48
N GLU A 180 -6.82 4.65 18.54
CA GLU A 180 -8.18 4.12 18.66
C GLU A 180 -8.24 2.60 18.81
N ASN A 181 -7.25 1.88 18.24
CA ASN A 181 -7.33 0.44 18.06
C ASN A 181 -6.22 -0.34 18.77
N GLY A 182 -5.22 0.33 19.35
CA GLY A 182 -4.11 -0.34 20.04
C GLY A 182 -4.55 -1.28 21.16
N ALA A 183 -5.52 -0.86 21.98
CA ALA A 183 -6.09 -1.69 23.06
C ALA A 183 -6.86 -2.92 22.55
N HIS A 184 -7.16 -2.99 21.25
CA HIS A 184 -7.79 -4.12 20.59
C HIS A 184 -6.77 -5.03 19.87
N GLY A 185 -5.48 -4.91 20.15
CA GLY A 185 -4.43 -5.73 19.55
C GLY A 185 -4.18 -5.43 18.05
N ILE A 186 -4.62 -4.25 17.57
CA ILE A 186 -4.50 -3.84 16.17
C ILE A 186 -3.38 -2.82 16.05
N THR A 187 -2.44 -3.04 15.13
CA THR A 187 -1.43 -2.05 14.74
C THR A 187 -1.75 -1.43 13.40
N VAL A 188 -1.46 -0.14 13.24
CA VAL A 188 -1.65 0.60 12.00
C VAL A 188 -0.37 1.37 11.71
N ASN A 189 0.33 1.01 10.63
CA ASN A 189 1.59 1.62 10.25
C ASN A 189 1.61 2.01 8.78
N CYS A 190 2.50 2.93 8.43
CA CYS A 190 2.74 3.38 7.07
C CYS A 190 4.12 2.94 6.58
N ILE A 191 4.22 2.66 5.30
CA ILE A 191 5.49 2.59 4.57
C ILE A 191 5.56 3.81 3.67
N GLY A 192 6.72 4.48 3.64
CA GLY A 192 7.04 5.58 2.76
C GLY A 192 8.08 5.16 1.72
N PRO A 193 7.70 4.59 0.57
CA PRO A 193 8.64 4.30 -0.49
C PRO A 193 9.19 5.60 -1.09
N GLY A 194 10.49 5.58 -1.47
CA GLY A 194 11.09 6.55 -2.37
C GLY A 194 10.94 6.13 -3.83
N TRP A 195 12.02 6.26 -4.61
CA TRP A 195 12.09 5.87 -6.01
C TRP A 195 12.20 4.35 -6.14
N ILE A 196 11.06 3.68 -6.35
CA ILE A 196 10.99 2.22 -6.52
C ILE A 196 10.71 1.92 -8.00
N GLN A 197 11.60 1.19 -8.65
CA GLN A 197 11.44 0.83 -10.05
C GLN A 197 10.35 -0.24 -10.21
N THR A 198 9.31 0.12 -10.96
CA THR A 198 8.18 -0.73 -11.34
C THR A 198 7.92 -0.59 -12.84
N ALA A 199 7.01 -1.38 -13.40
CA ALA A 199 6.64 -1.25 -14.82
C ALA A 199 6.02 0.12 -15.18
N SER A 200 5.54 0.89 -14.21
CA SER A 200 4.98 2.23 -14.42
C SER A 200 5.98 3.36 -14.18
N SER A 201 7.24 3.06 -13.81
CA SER A 201 8.24 4.07 -13.55
C SER A 201 8.64 4.81 -14.83
N THR A 202 8.64 6.14 -14.76
CA THR A 202 9.14 7.01 -15.81
C THR A 202 10.67 7.01 -15.83
N GLU A 203 11.26 7.42 -16.95
CA GLU A 203 12.71 7.60 -17.07
C GLU A 203 13.25 8.60 -16.02
N ALA A 204 12.52 9.69 -15.77
CA ALA A 204 12.89 10.67 -14.75
C ALA A 204 12.93 10.09 -13.33
N GLU A 205 12.00 9.20 -13.00
CA GLU A 205 11.97 8.50 -11.70
C GLU A 205 13.14 7.52 -11.56
N ILE A 206 13.51 6.83 -12.64
CA ILE A 206 14.67 5.93 -12.67
C ILE A 206 15.96 6.73 -12.47
N ILE A 207 16.12 7.85 -13.20
CA ILE A 207 17.26 8.78 -13.05
C ILE A 207 17.33 9.29 -11.60
N ALA A 208 16.20 9.74 -11.03
CA ALA A 208 16.15 10.19 -9.65
C ALA A 208 16.56 9.08 -8.65
N GLY A 209 16.19 7.84 -8.94
CA GLY A 209 16.64 6.68 -8.17
C GLY A 209 18.15 6.47 -8.15
N HIS A 210 18.83 6.75 -9.26
CA HIS A 210 20.30 6.69 -9.34
C HIS A 210 21.01 7.81 -8.55
N HIS A 211 20.30 8.87 -8.20
CA HIS A 211 20.83 9.97 -7.35
C HIS A 211 20.54 9.76 -5.85
N THR A 212 20.03 8.61 -5.44
CA THR A 212 19.92 8.25 -4.02
C THR A 212 21.29 7.83 -3.47
N PRO A 213 21.54 7.91 -2.15
CA PRO A 213 22.78 7.36 -1.55
C PRO A 213 23.03 5.90 -1.88
N ALA A 214 21.98 5.10 -2.10
CA ALA A 214 22.09 3.70 -2.53
C ALA A 214 22.57 3.54 -3.99
N GLY A 215 22.63 4.63 -4.80
CA GLY A 215 23.11 4.67 -6.18
C GLY A 215 22.19 3.99 -7.20
N ARG A 216 20.98 3.61 -6.80
CA ARG A 216 20.01 2.92 -7.65
C ARG A 216 18.58 3.14 -7.15
N PRO A 217 17.58 3.00 -8.01
CA PRO A 217 16.20 2.87 -7.55
C PRO A 217 16.03 1.61 -6.68
N GLY A 218 15.07 1.65 -5.76
CA GLY A 218 14.66 0.50 -4.97
C GLY A 218 13.89 -0.51 -5.80
N ARG A 219 13.77 -1.73 -5.30
CA ARG A 219 12.98 -2.80 -5.91
C ARG A 219 11.71 -3.05 -5.10
N PRO A 220 10.60 -3.47 -5.73
CA PRO A 220 9.36 -3.83 -5.03
C PRO A 220 9.56 -4.81 -3.87
N ALA A 221 10.48 -5.77 -4.00
CA ALA A 221 10.80 -6.73 -2.94
C ALA A 221 11.38 -6.05 -1.68
N GLU A 222 12.09 -4.93 -1.81
CA GLU A 222 12.65 -4.21 -0.66
C GLU A 222 11.53 -3.53 0.16
N VAL A 223 10.50 -3.03 -0.51
CA VAL A 223 9.27 -2.51 0.14
C VAL A 223 8.46 -3.66 0.75
N ALA A 224 8.38 -4.81 0.04
CA ALA A 224 7.66 -5.98 0.51
C ALA A 224 8.20 -6.54 1.82
N HIS A 225 9.51 -6.52 2.04
CA HIS A 225 10.11 -6.96 3.32
C HIS A 225 9.74 -6.02 4.48
N ALA A 226 9.63 -4.71 4.25
CA ALA A 226 9.14 -3.77 5.27
C ALA A 226 7.66 -4.04 5.59
N ALA A 227 6.84 -4.35 4.57
CA ALA A 227 5.43 -4.72 4.77
C ALA A 227 5.31 -6.04 5.55
N LEU A 228 6.11 -7.04 5.23
CA LEU A 228 6.14 -8.32 5.94
C LEU A 228 6.53 -8.12 7.42
N PHE A 229 7.54 -7.29 7.70
CA PHE A 229 7.91 -6.94 9.08
C PHE A 229 6.73 -6.32 9.84
N LEU A 230 6.07 -5.31 9.26
CA LEU A 230 4.95 -4.62 9.93
C LEU A 230 3.70 -5.50 10.06
N ALA A 231 3.55 -6.50 9.20
CA ALA A 231 2.45 -7.47 9.24
C ALA A 231 2.69 -8.59 10.26
N ALA A 232 3.92 -8.78 10.71
CA ALA A 232 4.30 -9.88 11.59
C ALA A 232 3.79 -9.68 13.03
N GLU A 233 3.63 -10.78 13.76
CA GLU A 233 3.24 -10.78 15.16
C GLU A 233 4.31 -10.12 16.05
N GLU A 234 5.58 -10.29 15.69
CA GLU A 234 6.73 -9.69 16.37
C GLU A 234 6.76 -8.16 16.31
N ALA A 235 6.04 -7.54 15.36
CA ALA A 235 5.88 -6.08 15.27
C ALA A 235 4.71 -5.54 16.10
N SER A 236 4.16 -6.31 17.03
CA SER A 236 2.95 -5.95 17.81
C SER A 236 3.07 -4.67 18.66
N TYR A 237 4.29 -4.20 18.92
CA TYR A 237 4.53 -2.94 19.65
C TYR A 237 4.91 -1.77 18.73
N VAL A 238 4.91 -1.99 17.39
CA VAL A 238 5.14 -0.95 16.38
C VAL A 238 3.78 -0.50 15.83
N THR A 239 3.34 0.71 16.16
CA THR A 239 2.08 1.27 15.65
C THR A 239 2.16 2.79 15.50
N GLY A 240 1.42 3.36 14.55
CA GLY A 240 1.41 4.79 14.24
C GLY A 240 2.67 5.29 13.53
N GLN A 241 3.55 4.42 13.05
CA GLN A 241 4.86 4.77 12.51
C GLN A 241 4.85 4.88 10.98
N LEU A 242 5.80 5.67 10.46
CA LEU A 242 6.19 5.70 9.05
C LEU A 242 7.58 5.05 8.91
N ILE A 243 7.64 3.93 8.21
CA ILE A 243 8.91 3.29 7.84
C ILE A 243 9.28 3.76 6.44
N VAL A 244 10.35 4.54 6.33
CA VAL A 244 10.86 5.04 5.05
C VAL A 244 11.72 3.97 4.38
N VAL A 245 11.47 3.71 3.09
CA VAL A 245 12.22 2.75 2.26
C VAL A 245 12.61 3.47 0.96
N ASP A 246 13.73 4.21 0.98
CA ASP A 246 14.07 5.18 -0.05
C ASP A 246 15.55 5.23 -0.45
N GLY A 247 16.36 4.29 0.02
CA GLY A 247 17.80 4.27 -0.26
C GLY A 247 18.58 5.46 0.29
N GLY A 248 18.03 6.14 1.31
CA GLY A 248 18.62 7.32 1.95
C GLY A 248 18.28 8.64 1.23
N ASN A 249 17.39 8.62 0.23
CA ASN A 249 17.05 9.80 -0.55
C ASN A 249 16.60 10.99 0.30
N THR A 250 15.82 10.78 1.35
CA THR A 250 15.25 11.87 2.16
C THR A 250 16.18 12.39 3.24
N VAL A 251 17.28 11.68 3.55
CA VAL A 251 18.24 12.08 4.60
C VAL A 251 19.53 12.69 4.05
N GLN A 252 19.72 12.71 2.73
CA GLN A 252 20.89 13.36 2.13
C GLN A 252 20.67 14.88 1.99
N GLU A 253 21.68 15.66 2.33
CA GLU A 253 21.66 17.11 2.15
C GLU A 253 21.87 17.51 0.69
N TYR A 254 22.84 16.90 0.00
CA TYR A 254 23.15 17.17 -1.39
C TYR A 254 22.43 16.22 -2.34
N LYS A 255 21.76 16.79 -3.34
CA LYS A 255 21.03 16.06 -4.39
C LYS A 255 21.79 16.04 -5.73
N VAL A 256 23.03 16.55 -5.75
CA VAL A 256 23.89 16.65 -6.92
C VAL A 256 25.27 16.11 -6.59
N THR A 257 25.99 15.65 -7.62
CA THR A 257 27.41 15.32 -7.49
C THR A 257 28.19 16.61 -7.29
N LEU A 258 28.99 16.68 -6.24
CA LEU A 258 29.90 17.80 -5.95
C LEU A 258 31.20 17.63 -6.75
#